data_dd5e973c51f90b6573077ff3f4f6b635
#
_entry.id   dd5e973c51f90b6573077ff3f4f6b635
#
_cell.length_a   1.000
_cell.length_b   1.000
_cell.length_c   1.000
_cell.angle_alpha   90.00
_cell.angle_beta   90.00
_cell.angle_gamma   90.00
#
_symmetry.space_group_name_H-M   'P 1'
#
loop_
_entity.id
_entity.type
_entity.pdbx_description
1 polymer ?
#
loop_
_entity_poly.entity_id
_entity_poly.type
_entity_poly.pdbx_seq_one_letter_code
_entity_poly.pdbx_strand_id
1 'polypeptide(L)'
;MAELRSFIFLSRLQPQTMCYLGTWIRGSLPRSHVAAQVIEVAPGLDIEPLTDVAVKHADVKAGILVVERQFGYLEIHGGTDEVQAAASAVLGALGATARDASRPEILASTIITKLDPQQAFLVNRNKIGSMALAGESLFVLEMRPASYAILAANEAEKAARIKLVDYRMIGATGRLYLSGSEADVRQAAEAAEDALRDLG
;
A
#
# COMPACT_ATOMS: atom_id res chain seq x y z
N MET A 1 -13.82 8.00 19.51
CA MET A 1 -12.79 6.99 19.22
C MET A 1 -12.63 6.95 17.72
N ALA A 2 -11.41 6.94 17.20
CA ALA A 2 -11.18 6.86 15.75
C ALA A 2 -11.70 5.52 15.21
N GLU A 3 -12.21 5.54 13.98
CA GLU A 3 -12.52 4.37 13.19
C GLU A 3 -11.22 3.84 12.58
N LEU A 4 -10.94 2.55 12.75
CA LEU A 4 -9.83 1.87 12.09
C LEU A 4 -10.25 1.54 10.65
N ARG A 5 -9.66 2.22 9.68
CA ARG A 5 -9.99 2.05 8.27
C ARG A 5 -9.17 0.95 7.59
N SER A 6 -7.89 0.87 7.93
CA SER A 6 -7.06 -0.26 7.50
C SER A 6 -5.99 -0.59 8.53
N PHE A 7 -5.57 -1.85 8.53
CA PHE A 7 -4.51 -2.37 9.37
C PHE A 7 -3.73 -3.41 8.57
N ILE A 8 -2.67 -2.98 7.88
CA ILE A 8 -1.99 -3.77 6.86
C ILE A 8 -0.59 -4.11 7.33
N PHE A 9 -0.33 -5.40 7.55
CA PHE A 9 0.99 -5.91 7.85
C PHE A 9 1.65 -6.50 6.61
N LEU A 10 2.84 -6.00 6.28
CA LEU A 10 3.71 -6.50 5.21
C LEU A 10 4.90 -7.19 5.86
N SER A 11 4.91 -8.51 5.86
CA SER A 11 6.01 -9.29 6.45
C SER A 11 7.35 -9.07 5.74
N ARG A 12 7.29 -8.71 4.47
CA ARG A 12 8.45 -8.48 3.62
C ARG A 12 8.15 -7.44 2.56
N LEU A 13 8.65 -6.23 2.77
CA LEU A 13 8.48 -5.14 1.82
C LEU A 13 9.32 -5.38 0.56
N GLN A 14 8.66 -5.47 -0.59
CA GLN A 14 9.30 -5.76 -1.87
C GLN A 14 10.06 -4.52 -2.41
N PRO A 15 11.13 -4.71 -3.21
CA PRO A 15 12.00 -3.61 -3.64
C PRO A 15 11.30 -2.49 -4.39
N GLN A 16 10.44 -2.79 -5.37
CA GLN A 16 9.73 -1.75 -6.13
C GLN A 16 8.68 -1.06 -5.24
N THR A 17 7.92 -1.84 -4.47
CA THR A 17 6.94 -1.32 -3.52
C THR A 17 7.61 -0.39 -2.51
N MET A 18 8.79 -0.75 -1.98
CA MET A 18 9.59 0.08 -1.08
C MET A 18 10.05 1.37 -1.76
N CYS A 19 10.54 1.31 -3.00
CA CYS A 19 10.96 2.49 -3.74
C CYS A 19 9.81 3.49 -3.92
N TYR A 20 8.60 3.01 -4.19
CA TYR A 20 7.40 3.85 -4.28
C TYR A 20 6.97 4.43 -2.94
N LEU A 21 6.97 3.60 -1.90
CA LEU A 21 6.72 4.06 -0.54
C LEU A 21 7.66 5.21 -0.18
N GLY A 22 8.95 5.10 -0.56
CA GLY A 22 9.97 6.12 -0.38
C GLY A 22 9.64 7.49 -0.98
N THR A 23 8.74 7.56 -1.97
CA THR A 23 8.33 8.85 -2.56
C THR A 23 7.40 9.66 -1.64
N TRP A 24 6.69 9.00 -0.75
CA TRP A 24 5.77 9.59 0.24
C TRP A 24 6.43 9.82 1.59
N ILE A 25 7.50 9.09 1.88
CA ILE A 25 8.18 9.14 3.17
C ILE A 25 8.81 10.52 3.40
N ARG A 26 8.59 11.07 4.60
CA ARG A 26 9.24 12.27 5.12
C ARG A 26 10.04 12.00 6.40
N GLY A 27 9.92 10.77 6.92
CA GLY A 27 10.63 10.27 8.07
C GLY A 27 11.77 9.32 7.68
N SER A 28 11.86 8.18 8.36
CA SER A 28 12.85 7.15 8.11
C SER A 28 12.56 6.37 6.83
N LEU A 29 13.57 6.15 6.01
CA LEU A 29 13.44 5.33 4.79
C LEU A 29 13.58 3.84 5.15
N PRO A 30 12.63 2.98 4.77
CA PRO A 30 12.75 1.55 4.94
C PRO A 30 13.84 0.97 4.01
N ARG A 31 14.31 -0.22 4.35
CA ARG A 31 15.08 -1.07 3.43
C ARG A 31 14.13 -2.10 2.81
N SER A 32 14.51 -2.62 1.65
CA SER A 32 13.80 -3.78 1.09
C SER A 32 13.90 -4.97 2.05
N HIS A 33 12.84 -5.78 2.07
CA HIS A 33 12.73 -7.00 2.86
C HIS A 33 12.59 -6.83 4.39
N VAL A 34 12.44 -5.62 4.90
CA VAL A 34 11.99 -5.40 6.29
C VAL A 34 10.48 -5.57 6.39
N ALA A 35 9.98 -5.78 7.60
CA ALA A 35 8.56 -5.72 7.88
C ALA A 35 8.07 -4.26 7.92
N ALA A 36 6.84 -4.05 7.52
CA ALA A 36 6.16 -2.75 7.62
C ALA A 36 4.71 -2.92 8.06
N GLN A 37 4.19 -1.93 8.76
CA GLN A 37 2.78 -1.81 9.11
C GLN A 37 2.24 -0.50 8.58
N VAL A 38 1.12 -0.55 7.87
CA VAL A 38 0.37 0.64 7.44
C VAL A 38 -0.96 0.68 8.17
N ILE A 39 -1.29 1.84 8.73
CA ILE A 39 -2.52 2.08 9.50
C ILE A 39 -3.20 3.30 8.93
N GLU A 40 -4.50 3.20 8.64
CA GLU A 40 -5.36 4.32 8.23
C GLU A 40 -6.52 4.46 9.22
N VAL A 41 -6.75 5.68 9.69
CA VAL A 41 -7.81 6.01 10.64
C VAL A 41 -8.67 7.20 10.21
N ALA A 42 -9.88 7.31 10.76
CA ALA A 42 -10.75 8.47 10.66
C ALA A 42 -11.39 8.79 12.03
N PRO A 43 -11.43 10.05 12.50
CA PRO A 43 -10.85 11.25 11.86
C PRO A 43 -9.33 11.21 11.81
N GLY A 44 -8.76 11.85 10.78
CA GLY A 44 -7.33 11.70 10.45
C GLY A 44 -6.36 12.18 11.53
N LEU A 45 -6.73 13.20 12.30
CA LEU A 45 -5.83 13.76 13.32
C LEU A 45 -5.54 12.79 14.48
N ASP A 46 -6.39 11.80 14.69
CA ASP A 46 -6.19 10.77 15.72
C ASP A 46 -4.96 9.89 15.44
N ILE A 47 -4.39 9.92 14.21
CA ILE A 47 -3.16 9.21 13.88
C ILE A 47 -1.92 9.78 14.61
N GLU A 48 -1.94 11.06 14.99
CA GLU A 48 -0.80 11.70 15.67
C GLU A 48 -0.49 11.07 17.05
N PRO A 49 -1.44 10.98 18.00
CA PRO A 49 -1.18 10.31 19.27
C PRO A 49 -0.91 8.82 19.10
N LEU A 50 -1.50 8.16 18.08
CA LEU A 50 -1.25 6.75 17.81
C LEU A 50 0.17 6.50 17.31
N THR A 51 0.74 7.45 16.56
CA THR A 51 2.14 7.40 16.14
C THR A 51 3.08 7.47 17.36
N ASP A 52 2.81 8.36 18.31
CA ASP A 52 3.58 8.47 19.56
C ASP A 52 3.55 7.15 20.37
N VAL A 53 2.38 6.51 20.45
CA VAL A 53 2.22 5.19 21.07
C VAL A 53 3.11 4.15 20.37
N ALA A 54 3.06 4.08 19.03
CA ALA A 54 3.83 3.09 18.26
C ALA A 54 5.34 3.21 18.50
N VAL A 55 5.89 4.42 18.33
CA VAL A 55 7.35 4.65 18.41
C VAL A 55 7.91 4.61 19.81
N LYS A 56 7.07 4.76 20.84
CA LYS A 56 7.46 4.59 22.25
C LYS A 56 7.40 3.14 22.71
N HIS A 57 6.59 2.31 22.06
CA HIS A 57 6.35 0.94 22.49
C HIS A 57 7.44 -0.04 22.03
N ALA A 58 8.00 0.15 20.83
CA ALA A 58 9.01 -0.74 20.26
C ALA A 58 10.03 0.03 19.39
N ASP A 59 11.19 -0.57 19.12
CA ASP A 59 12.22 0.03 18.25
C ASP A 59 11.84 -0.08 16.77
N VAL A 60 10.84 0.70 16.38
CA VAL A 60 10.41 0.87 14.99
C VAL A 60 10.79 2.24 14.48
N LYS A 61 10.83 2.38 13.16
CA LYS A 61 11.02 3.68 12.50
C LYS A 61 9.73 4.07 11.79
N ALA A 62 9.30 5.31 11.97
CA ALA A 62 8.17 5.87 11.26
C ALA A 62 8.65 6.53 9.96
N GLY A 63 8.06 6.15 8.83
CA GLY A 63 8.34 6.69 7.52
C GLY A 63 7.27 7.68 7.05
N ILE A 64 6.00 7.34 7.23
CA ILE A 64 4.85 8.18 6.87
C ILE A 64 4.06 8.53 8.12
N LEU A 65 3.80 9.82 8.29
CA LEU A 65 2.77 10.39 9.16
C LEU A 65 2.10 11.51 8.38
N VAL A 66 0.88 11.26 7.91
CA VAL A 66 0.15 12.20 7.04
C VAL A 66 -1.30 12.24 7.43
N VAL A 67 -1.87 13.45 7.49
CA VAL A 67 -3.31 13.67 7.54
C VAL A 67 -3.74 14.25 6.19
N GLU A 68 -4.51 13.48 5.42
CA GLU A 68 -5.05 13.90 4.14
C GLU A 68 -6.57 14.00 4.22
N ARG A 69 -7.07 15.23 4.24
CA ARG A 69 -8.49 15.56 4.44
C ARG A 69 -9.03 14.96 5.75
N GLN A 70 -9.82 13.89 5.66
CA GLN A 70 -10.45 13.24 6.81
C GLN A 70 -9.72 11.98 7.30
N PHE A 71 -8.66 11.54 6.61
CA PHE A 71 -7.94 10.30 6.90
C PHE A 71 -6.53 10.57 7.41
N GLY A 72 -6.11 9.79 8.39
CA GLY A 72 -4.75 9.78 8.91
C GLY A 72 -4.04 8.49 8.52
N TYR A 73 -2.77 8.61 8.14
CA TYR A 73 -1.93 7.51 7.67
C TYR A 73 -0.65 7.45 8.47
N LEU A 74 -0.34 6.27 8.96
CA LEU A 74 0.94 5.93 9.60
C LEU A 74 1.55 4.75 8.85
N GLU A 75 2.82 4.86 8.50
CA GLU A 75 3.66 3.71 8.12
C GLU A 75 4.83 3.62 9.11
N ILE A 76 5.01 2.43 9.68
CA ILE A 76 6.17 2.07 10.50
C ILE A 76 6.83 0.83 9.92
N HIS A 77 8.17 0.76 10.06
CA HIS A 77 8.95 -0.37 9.59
C HIS A 77 10.09 -0.74 10.56
N GLY A 78 10.57 -1.98 10.45
CA GLY A 78 11.61 -2.52 11.31
C GLY A 78 11.71 -4.04 11.28
N GLY A 79 12.16 -4.62 12.36
CA GLY A 79 12.07 -6.06 12.58
C GLY A 79 10.61 -6.52 12.73
N THR A 80 10.35 -7.76 12.38
CA THR A 80 8.99 -8.31 12.37
C THR A 80 8.31 -8.19 13.73
N ASP A 81 9.00 -8.60 14.79
CA ASP A 81 8.45 -8.64 16.14
C ASP A 81 8.23 -7.22 16.69
N GLU A 82 9.15 -6.30 16.42
CA GLU A 82 9.04 -4.89 16.82
C GLU A 82 7.86 -4.20 16.12
N VAL A 83 7.70 -4.43 14.82
CA VAL A 83 6.58 -3.87 14.05
C VAL A 83 5.24 -4.41 14.55
N GLN A 84 5.16 -5.71 14.84
CA GLN A 84 3.94 -6.32 15.39
C GLN A 84 3.63 -5.84 16.81
N ALA A 85 4.64 -5.66 17.65
CA ALA A 85 4.49 -5.13 19.00
C ALA A 85 3.98 -3.67 18.97
N ALA A 86 4.59 -2.81 18.16
CA ALA A 86 4.15 -1.43 17.96
C ALA A 86 2.72 -1.34 17.42
N ALA A 87 2.40 -2.15 16.41
CA ALA A 87 1.06 -2.22 15.82
C ALA A 87 0.01 -2.69 16.84
N SER A 88 0.33 -3.69 17.66
CA SER A 88 -0.55 -4.16 18.74
C SER A 88 -0.81 -3.08 19.79
N ALA A 89 0.20 -2.28 20.14
CA ALA A 89 0.03 -1.16 21.06
C ALA A 89 -0.91 -0.08 20.49
N VAL A 90 -0.83 0.19 19.19
CA VAL A 90 -1.76 1.10 18.50
C VAL A 90 -3.19 0.58 18.57
N LEU A 91 -3.42 -0.70 18.31
CA LEU A 91 -4.76 -1.31 18.45
C LEU A 91 -5.27 -1.21 19.89
N GLY A 92 -4.41 -1.46 20.87
CA GLY A 92 -4.77 -1.30 22.29
C GLY A 92 -5.17 0.14 22.63
N ALA A 93 -4.46 1.14 22.12
CA ALA A 93 -4.78 2.55 22.31
C ALA A 93 -6.09 2.97 21.61
N LEU A 94 -6.41 2.35 20.47
CA LEU A 94 -7.69 2.52 19.77
C LEU A 94 -8.85 1.79 20.45
N GLY A 95 -8.58 0.83 21.35
CA GLY A 95 -9.59 -0.08 21.86
C GLY A 95 -10.19 -0.97 20.75
N ALA A 96 -9.41 -1.30 19.74
CA ALA A 96 -9.83 -2.02 18.55
C ALA A 96 -9.00 -3.30 18.35
N THR A 97 -9.46 -4.15 17.45
CA THR A 97 -8.74 -5.32 16.94
C THR A 97 -8.49 -5.15 15.45
N ALA A 98 -7.59 -5.95 14.88
CA ALA A 98 -7.34 -5.92 13.44
C ALA A 98 -8.60 -6.26 12.59
N ARG A 99 -9.58 -6.96 13.17
CA ARG A 99 -10.85 -7.33 12.52
C ARG A 99 -11.82 -6.15 12.40
N ASP A 100 -11.58 -5.07 13.16
CA ASP A 100 -12.42 -3.87 13.11
C ASP A 100 -12.02 -2.96 11.94
N ALA A 101 -10.91 -3.27 11.25
CA ALA A 101 -10.54 -2.58 10.03
C ALA A 101 -11.61 -2.78 8.93
N SER A 102 -11.89 -1.72 8.19
CA SER A 102 -12.77 -1.81 7.02
C SER A 102 -12.21 -2.80 6.01
N ARG A 103 -13.06 -3.70 5.53
CA ARG A 103 -12.67 -4.65 4.49
C ARG A 103 -12.31 -3.94 3.19
N PRO A 104 -11.29 -4.42 2.46
CA PRO A 104 -10.98 -3.86 1.16
C PRO A 104 -12.12 -4.13 0.17
N GLU A 105 -12.45 -3.11 -0.61
CA GLU A 105 -13.43 -3.21 -1.70
C GLU A 105 -12.72 -2.87 -3.02
N ILE A 106 -12.78 -3.78 -3.98
CA ILE A 106 -12.33 -3.55 -5.35
C ILE A 106 -13.41 -2.77 -6.09
N LEU A 107 -13.11 -1.56 -6.52
CA LEU A 107 -14.03 -0.69 -7.24
C LEU A 107 -13.93 -0.88 -8.75
N ALA A 108 -12.72 -1.12 -9.26
CA ALA A 108 -12.47 -1.40 -10.67
C ALA A 108 -11.20 -2.24 -10.81
N SER A 109 -11.22 -3.17 -11.75
CA SER A 109 -10.08 -4.02 -12.12
C SER A 109 -10.09 -4.26 -13.62
N THR A 110 -8.99 -3.96 -14.30
CA THR A 110 -8.89 -4.10 -15.75
C THR A 110 -7.47 -4.41 -16.21
N ILE A 111 -7.34 -5.35 -17.15
CA ILE A 111 -6.09 -5.59 -17.89
C ILE A 111 -6.27 -5.08 -19.32
N ILE A 112 -5.40 -4.16 -19.71
CA ILE A 112 -5.32 -3.61 -21.06
C ILE A 112 -4.13 -4.30 -21.74
N THR A 113 -4.40 -5.11 -22.76
CA THR A 113 -3.36 -5.81 -23.54
C THR A 113 -2.92 -4.98 -24.73
N LYS A 114 -1.65 -5.12 -25.12
CA LYS A 114 -1.07 -4.40 -26.26
C LYS A 114 -1.28 -2.89 -26.15
N LEU A 115 -0.84 -2.32 -25.02
CA LEU A 115 -1.00 -0.91 -24.69
C LEU A 115 -0.62 0.01 -25.87
N ASP A 116 -1.56 0.88 -26.25
CA ASP A 116 -1.35 1.86 -27.33
C ASP A 116 -0.25 2.86 -26.95
N PRO A 117 0.60 3.30 -27.91
CA PRO A 117 1.67 4.26 -27.63
C PRO A 117 1.19 5.59 -27.02
N GLN A 118 0.03 6.12 -27.43
CA GLN A 118 -0.52 7.37 -26.86
C GLN A 118 -1.02 7.14 -25.45
N GLN A 119 -1.68 6.01 -25.19
CA GLN A 119 -2.12 5.66 -23.84
C GLN A 119 -0.91 5.43 -22.91
N ALA A 120 0.14 4.74 -23.35
CA ALA A 120 1.39 4.58 -22.61
C ALA A 120 2.00 5.95 -22.25
N PHE A 121 2.03 6.88 -23.21
CA PHE A 121 2.50 8.24 -22.97
C PHE A 121 1.68 8.95 -21.87
N LEU A 122 0.35 8.87 -21.92
CA LEU A 122 -0.53 9.52 -20.93
C LEU A 122 -0.38 8.91 -19.54
N VAL A 123 -0.29 7.58 -19.43
CA VAL A 123 -0.03 6.88 -18.16
C VAL A 123 1.31 7.31 -17.58
N ASN A 124 2.36 7.35 -18.40
CA ASN A 124 3.70 7.71 -17.98
C ASN A 124 3.85 9.16 -17.53
N ARG A 125 2.97 10.07 -17.92
CA ARG A 125 2.98 11.46 -17.42
C ARG A 125 2.72 11.56 -15.92
N ASN A 126 1.96 10.62 -15.37
CA ASN A 126 1.53 10.64 -13.96
C ASN A 126 2.26 9.60 -13.11
N LYS A 127 3.09 8.76 -13.72
CA LYS A 127 3.83 7.72 -13.00
C LYS A 127 4.85 8.30 -12.03
N ILE A 128 5.12 7.55 -10.98
CA ILE A 128 6.22 7.84 -10.05
C ILE A 128 7.43 6.94 -10.33
N GLY A 129 7.25 5.70 -10.76
CA GLY A 129 8.33 4.74 -10.95
C GLY A 129 8.54 4.28 -12.39
N SER A 130 8.40 2.99 -12.62
CA SER A 130 8.71 2.36 -13.91
C SER A 130 7.80 2.86 -15.05
N MET A 131 8.33 2.84 -16.27
CA MET A 131 7.55 3.19 -17.46
C MET A 131 6.73 2.00 -17.96
N ALA A 132 5.46 2.23 -18.25
CA ALA A 132 4.69 1.36 -19.12
C ALA A 132 5.12 1.58 -20.57
N LEU A 133 5.44 0.51 -21.30
CA LEU A 133 5.87 0.61 -22.71
C LEU A 133 4.71 0.24 -23.63
N ALA A 134 4.71 0.88 -24.81
CA ALA A 134 3.76 0.51 -25.87
C ALA A 134 3.93 -0.99 -26.24
N GLY A 135 2.79 -1.67 -26.42
CA GLY A 135 2.76 -3.10 -26.71
C GLY A 135 2.81 -4.03 -25.48
N GLU A 136 3.18 -3.54 -24.31
CA GLU A 136 3.04 -4.29 -23.05
C GLU A 136 1.57 -4.40 -22.61
N SER A 137 1.31 -5.25 -21.65
CA SER A 137 0.04 -5.24 -20.93
C SER A 137 0.11 -4.31 -19.71
N LEU A 138 -0.99 -3.64 -19.40
CA LEU A 138 -1.17 -2.75 -18.26
C LEU A 138 -2.32 -3.27 -17.40
N PHE A 139 -2.06 -3.51 -16.13
CA PHE A 139 -3.09 -3.75 -15.12
C PHE A 139 -3.40 -2.46 -14.36
N VAL A 140 -4.67 -2.17 -14.21
CA VAL A 140 -5.18 -1.04 -13.43
C VAL A 140 -6.18 -1.57 -12.42
N LEU A 141 -5.97 -1.24 -11.13
CA LEU A 141 -6.82 -1.64 -10.03
C LEU A 141 -7.17 -0.40 -9.20
N GLU A 142 -8.45 -0.22 -8.86
CA GLU A 142 -8.92 0.80 -7.93
C GLU A 142 -9.65 0.13 -6.77
N MET A 143 -9.37 0.60 -5.55
CA MET A 143 -9.90 0.03 -4.32
C MET A 143 -10.15 1.08 -3.23
N ARG A 144 -10.86 0.69 -2.18
CA ARG A 144 -10.99 1.44 -0.92
C ARG A 144 -10.96 0.53 0.30
N PRO A 145 -10.46 0.95 1.48
CA PRO A 145 -9.64 2.16 1.71
C PRO A 145 -8.40 2.26 0.82
N ALA A 146 -7.88 3.49 0.69
CA ALA A 146 -6.78 3.77 -0.25
C ALA A 146 -5.48 3.04 0.09
N SER A 147 -5.20 2.89 1.37
CA SER A 147 -3.99 2.26 1.90
C SER A 147 -3.80 0.80 1.44
N TYR A 148 -4.86 0.09 1.10
CA TYR A 148 -4.76 -1.28 0.57
C TYR A 148 -4.00 -1.38 -0.77
N ALA A 149 -3.79 -0.26 -1.46
CA ALA A 149 -2.97 -0.26 -2.68
C ALA A 149 -1.52 -0.73 -2.46
N ILE A 150 -0.95 -0.49 -1.26
CA ILE A 150 0.40 -0.99 -0.96
C ILE A 150 0.42 -2.51 -0.79
N LEU A 151 -0.61 -3.10 -0.19
CA LEU A 151 -0.73 -4.56 -0.08
C LEU A 151 -0.83 -5.19 -1.46
N ALA A 152 -1.75 -4.70 -2.29
CA ALA A 152 -1.93 -5.18 -3.66
C ALA A 152 -0.64 -5.07 -4.47
N ALA A 153 0.09 -3.94 -4.37
CA ALA A 153 1.38 -3.75 -5.03
C ALA A 153 2.44 -4.77 -4.56
N ASN A 154 2.55 -4.96 -3.24
CA ASN A 154 3.55 -5.85 -2.63
C ASN A 154 3.32 -7.32 -3.01
N GLU A 155 2.08 -7.78 -2.98
CA GLU A 155 1.74 -9.16 -3.33
C GLU A 155 1.85 -9.41 -4.84
N ALA A 156 1.49 -8.44 -5.68
CA ALA A 156 1.71 -8.51 -7.11
C ALA A 156 3.21 -8.63 -7.47
N GLU A 157 4.07 -7.83 -6.80
CA GLU A 157 5.52 -7.88 -7.02
C GLU A 157 6.15 -9.19 -6.54
N LYS A 158 5.60 -9.83 -5.51
CA LYS A 158 6.03 -11.17 -5.07
C LYS A 158 5.67 -12.26 -6.09
N ALA A 159 4.52 -12.12 -6.73
CA ALA A 159 3.94 -13.17 -7.56
C ALA A 159 4.55 -13.25 -8.97
N ALA A 160 4.93 -12.13 -9.58
CA ALA A 160 5.34 -12.10 -10.97
C ALA A 160 6.40 -11.03 -11.27
N ARG A 161 7.09 -11.21 -12.40
CA ARG A 161 8.10 -10.25 -12.88
C ARG A 161 7.43 -9.08 -13.59
N ILE A 162 6.91 -8.12 -12.82
CA ILE A 162 6.25 -6.92 -13.33
C ILE A 162 7.08 -5.66 -13.10
N LYS A 163 6.65 -4.60 -13.75
CA LYS A 163 7.06 -3.23 -13.47
C LYS A 163 5.95 -2.53 -12.71
N LEU A 164 6.26 -2.04 -11.53
CA LEU A 164 5.37 -1.19 -10.76
C LEU A 164 5.42 0.23 -11.37
N VAL A 165 4.36 0.63 -12.04
CA VAL A 165 4.26 1.91 -12.75
C VAL A 165 3.88 3.04 -11.81
N ASP A 166 2.85 2.82 -11.02
CA ASP A 166 2.40 3.74 -9.95
C ASP A 166 1.50 3.01 -8.96
N TYR A 167 1.47 3.46 -7.70
CA TYR A 167 0.36 3.21 -6.81
C TYR A 167 0.07 4.42 -5.92
N ARG A 168 -1.19 4.60 -5.56
CA ARG A 168 -1.67 5.67 -4.69
C ARG A 168 -2.35 5.05 -3.50
N MET A 169 -1.75 5.24 -2.31
CA MET A 169 -2.24 4.65 -1.06
C MET A 169 -2.83 5.68 -0.10
N ILE A 170 -2.84 6.95 -0.49
CA ILE A 170 -3.34 8.08 0.30
C ILE A 170 -4.43 8.78 -0.51
N GLY A 171 -5.61 8.97 0.10
CA GLY A 171 -6.76 9.63 -0.52
C GLY A 171 -8.07 8.89 -0.33
N ALA A 172 -9.08 9.23 -1.13
CA ALA A 172 -10.40 8.62 -1.05
C ALA A 172 -10.42 7.17 -1.56
N THR A 173 -9.64 6.90 -2.63
CA THR A 173 -9.46 5.57 -3.22
C THR A 173 -7.98 5.29 -3.47
N GLY A 174 -7.61 4.03 -3.35
CA GLY A 174 -6.29 3.52 -3.74
C GLY A 174 -6.28 3.13 -5.21
N ARG A 175 -5.12 3.25 -5.86
CA ARG A 175 -4.91 2.85 -7.24
C ARG A 175 -3.59 2.14 -7.41
N LEU A 176 -3.58 1.14 -8.29
CA LEU A 176 -2.39 0.38 -8.65
C LEU A 176 -2.28 0.27 -10.16
N TYR A 177 -1.08 0.50 -10.68
CA TYR A 177 -0.74 0.37 -12.10
C TYR A 177 0.50 -0.51 -12.24
N LEU A 178 0.36 -1.63 -12.94
CA LEU A 178 1.45 -2.57 -13.22
C LEU A 178 1.59 -2.77 -14.72
N SER A 179 2.81 -2.94 -15.22
CA SER A 179 3.03 -3.30 -16.63
C SER A 179 4.07 -4.41 -16.79
N GLY A 180 4.00 -5.11 -17.92
CA GLY A 180 4.88 -6.21 -18.25
C GLY A 180 4.36 -7.08 -19.38
N SER A 181 4.86 -8.32 -19.45
CA SER A 181 4.28 -9.33 -20.34
C SER A 181 2.84 -9.65 -19.94
N GLU A 182 2.00 -10.09 -20.88
CA GLU A 182 0.61 -10.42 -20.56
C GLU A 182 0.49 -11.51 -19.50
N ALA A 183 1.35 -12.52 -19.55
CA ALA A 183 1.34 -13.61 -18.58
C ALA A 183 1.70 -13.12 -17.16
N ASP A 184 2.77 -12.34 -17.03
CA ASP A 184 3.21 -11.79 -15.74
C ASP A 184 2.15 -10.83 -15.16
N VAL A 185 1.56 -9.99 -16.01
CA VAL A 185 0.53 -9.03 -15.58
C VAL A 185 -0.73 -9.74 -15.12
N ARG A 186 -1.17 -10.84 -15.76
CA ARG A 186 -2.31 -11.65 -15.31
C ARG A 186 -2.03 -12.30 -13.97
N GLN A 187 -0.86 -12.90 -13.80
CA GLN A 187 -0.46 -13.52 -12.53
C GLN A 187 -0.38 -12.48 -11.39
N ALA A 188 0.21 -11.32 -11.66
CA ALA A 188 0.30 -10.23 -10.70
C ALA A 188 -1.08 -9.66 -10.32
N ALA A 189 -1.99 -9.54 -11.30
CA ALA A 189 -3.35 -9.07 -11.07
C ALA A 189 -4.12 -10.03 -10.16
N GLU A 190 -4.07 -11.34 -10.44
CA GLU A 190 -4.69 -12.38 -9.60
C GLU A 190 -4.17 -12.29 -8.15
N ALA A 191 -2.84 -12.25 -7.97
CA ALA A 191 -2.25 -12.16 -6.63
C ALA A 191 -2.64 -10.86 -5.88
N ALA A 192 -2.71 -9.72 -6.58
CA ALA A 192 -3.15 -8.46 -6.00
C ALA A 192 -4.61 -8.51 -5.54
N GLU A 193 -5.50 -9.06 -6.37
CA GLU A 193 -6.92 -9.18 -6.05
C GLU A 193 -7.18 -10.19 -4.94
N ASP A 194 -6.50 -11.35 -4.96
CA ASP A 194 -6.65 -12.38 -3.94
C ASP A 194 -6.19 -11.86 -2.58
N ALA A 195 -5.07 -11.15 -2.52
CA ALA A 195 -4.60 -10.53 -1.27
C ALA A 195 -5.63 -9.56 -0.66
N LEU A 196 -6.42 -8.89 -1.49
CA LEU A 196 -7.51 -8.03 -1.02
C LEU A 196 -8.74 -8.86 -0.58
N ARG A 197 -9.10 -9.91 -1.31
CA ARG A 197 -10.23 -10.78 -0.98
C ARG A 197 -10.01 -11.56 0.30
N ASP A 198 -8.78 -12.00 0.57
CA ASP A 198 -8.43 -12.82 1.74
C ASP A 198 -8.55 -12.04 3.07
N LEU A 199 -8.56 -10.70 3.01
CA LEU A 199 -8.83 -9.82 4.15
C LEU A 199 -10.33 -9.54 4.36
N GLY A 200 -11.16 -10.00 3.46
CA GLY A 200 -12.59 -9.71 3.40
C GLY A 200 -13.48 -10.59 4.30
#